data_0847cf63f2f99a58d93c9f057fc4020a
#
_entry.id   0847cf63f2f99a58d93c9f057fc4020a
#
_cell.length_a   1.000
_cell.length_b   1.000
_cell.length_c   1.000
_cell.angle_alpha   90.00
_cell.angle_beta   90.00
_cell.angle_gamma   90.00
#
_symmetry.space_group_name_H-M   'P 1'
#
loop_
_entity.id
_entity.type
_entity.pdbx_description
1 polymer ?
#
loop_
_entity_poly.entity_id
_entity_poly.type
_entity_poly.pdbx_seq_one_letter_code
_entity_poly.pdbx_strand_id
1 'polypeptide(L)'
;MQLTLLGTGGTQPLPDRALASLAVTVQGHTLLLDCGEGTQVSLRKYGVSSYRIDAVLLTHYHGDHILGLPGLLQTLASLNRTAPLTIYGPPGQESIAAAIMALAGPLPYPVAWKIAEGTCKEAGLTVTPFPLKHRVPCCGYRLHLPRAGRFDAARAKAAG
;
A
#
# COMPACT_ATOMS: atom_id res chain seq x y z
N MET A 1 2.00 -14.92 4.12
CA MET A 1 2.20 -13.46 4.13
C MET A 1 3.70 -13.20 4.07
N GLN A 2 4.11 -12.34 3.16
CA GLN A 2 5.49 -11.90 2.97
C GLN A 2 5.54 -10.38 3.12
N LEU A 3 6.58 -9.91 3.80
CA LEU A 3 6.89 -8.50 3.97
C LEU A 3 8.18 -8.21 3.20
N THR A 4 8.15 -7.23 2.30
CA THR A 4 9.32 -6.83 1.51
C THR A 4 9.56 -5.33 1.72
N LEU A 5 10.65 -4.99 2.41
CA LEU A 5 11.11 -3.60 2.55
C LEU A 5 11.66 -3.15 1.20
N LEU A 6 10.93 -2.29 0.52
CA LEU A 6 11.31 -1.75 -0.79
C LEU A 6 12.24 -0.55 -0.67
N GLY A 7 12.08 0.22 0.40
CA GLY A 7 12.91 1.36 0.75
C GLY A 7 12.75 1.75 2.21
N THR A 8 13.84 2.23 2.80
CA THR A 8 13.93 2.60 4.23
C THR A 8 14.57 3.98 4.42
N GLY A 9 14.81 4.70 3.33
CA GLY A 9 15.30 6.08 3.35
C GLY A 9 14.21 7.07 3.70
N GLY A 10 14.60 8.22 4.24
CA GLY A 10 13.73 9.38 4.45
C GLY A 10 14.36 10.62 3.84
N THR A 11 13.54 11.61 3.53
CA THR A 11 13.93 12.93 3.00
C THR A 11 14.56 12.88 1.60
N GLN A 12 15.67 12.19 1.41
CA GLN A 12 16.40 12.14 0.13
C GLN A 12 16.67 10.69 -0.28
N PRO A 13 16.47 10.35 -1.57
CA PRO A 13 16.87 9.04 -2.07
C PRO A 13 18.41 8.96 -2.11
N LEU A 14 18.94 7.80 -1.72
CA LEU A 14 20.36 7.48 -1.82
C LEU A 14 20.55 6.37 -2.87
N PRO A 15 21.72 6.27 -3.52
CA PRO A 15 21.96 5.25 -4.54
C PRO A 15 21.63 3.82 -4.08
N ASP A 16 21.93 3.49 -2.82
CA ASP A 16 21.73 2.16 -2.25
C ASP A 16 20.55 2.07 -1.26
N ARG A 17 19.84 3.17 -1.04
CA ARG A 17 18.71 3.23 -0.12
C ARG A 17 17.54 4.01 -0.72
N ALA A 18 16.57 3.30 -1.27
CA ALA A 18 15.32 3.88 -1.75
C ALA A 18 14.50 4.48 -0.60
N LEU A 19 13.61 5.42 -0.94
CA LEU A 19 12.70 6.08 0.00
C LEU A 19 11.64 5.13 0.54
N ALA A 20 10.95 5.57 1.61
CA ALA A 20 10.02 4.77 2.38
C ALA A 20 8.98 4.05 1.51
N SER A 21 9.01 2.73 1.52
CA SER A 21 8.00 1.88 0.90
C SER A 21 8.11 0.44 1.40
N LEU A 22 6.98 -0.20 1.69
CA LEU A 22 6.89 -1.58 2.14
C LEU A 22 5.78 -2.30 1.38
N ALA A 23 6.08 -3.45 0.80
CA ALA A 23 5.08 -4.34 0.21
C ALA A 23 4.70 -5.47 1.17
N VAL A 24 3.40 -5.69 1.34
CA VAL A 24 2.82 -6.81 2.09
C VAL A 24 2.07 -7.70 1.11
N THR A 25 2.61 -8.88 0.82
CA THR A 25 2.02 -9.82 -0.13
C THR A 25 1.34 -10.98 0.59
N VAL A 26 0.08 -11.25 0.25
CA VAL A 26 -0.73 -12.32 0.81
C VAL A 26 -1.50 -12.99 -0.33
N GLN A 27 -1.33 -14.29 -0.51
CA GLN A 27 -2.08 -15.10 -1.50
C GLN A 27 -2.09 -14.49 -2.92
N GLY A 28 -1.00 -13.86 -3.32
CA GLY A 28 -0.86 -13.25 -4.64
C GLY A 28 -1.41 -11.82 -4.76
N HIS A 29 -1.94 -11.25 -3.69
CA HIS A 29 -2.36 -9.86 -3.56
C HIS A 29 -1.31 -9.04 -2.82
N THR A 30 -1.21 -7.76 -3.10
CA THR A 30 -0.21 -6.88 -2.48
C THR A 30 -0.85 -5.60 -1.95
N LEU A 31 -0.55 -5.26 -0.70
CA LEU A 31 -0.73 -3.92 -0.16
C LEU A 31 0.62 -3.21 -0.18
N LEU A 32 0.64 -1.96 -0.64
CA LEU A 32 1.82 -1.11 -0.61
C LEU A 32 1.63 -0.07 0.51
N LEU A 33 2.55 -0.02 1.47
CA LEU A 33 2.58 1.01 2.51
C LEU A 33 3.63 2.04 2.10
N ASP A 34 3.17 3.27 1.91
CA ASP A 34 3.89 4.39 1.33
C ASP A 34 4.45 4.09 -0.08
N CYS A 35 4.73 5.15 -0.81
CA CYS A 35 5.22 5.08 -2.18
C CYS A 35 6.21 6.22 -2.44
N GLY A 36 7.38 6.13 -1.83
CA GLY A 36 8.47 7.06 -2.06
C GLY A 36 8.98 7.02 -3.51
N GLU A 37 9.73 8.02 -3.90
CA GLU A 37 10.31 8.09 -5.24
C GLU A 37 11.11 6.81 -5.57
N GLY A 38 10.93 6.29 -6.79
CA GLY A 38 11.60 5.07 -7.24
C GLY A 38 11.00 3.75 -6.75
N THR A 39 9.86 3.76 -6.04
CA THR A 39 9.19 2.55 -5.55
C THR A 39 8.95 1.51 -6.66
N GLN A 40 8.55 1.93 -7.88
CA GLN A 40 8.36 1.01 -9.01
C GLN A 40 9.67 0.31 -9.43
N VAL A 41 10.81 0.94 -9.24
CA VAL A 41 12.13 0.32 -9.48
C VAL A 41 12.44 -0.71 -8.40
N SER A 42 12.18 -0.36 -7.14
CA SER A 42 12.36 -1.26 -6.00
C SER A 42 11.45 -2.49 -6.08
N LEU A 43 10.19 -2.33 -6.49
CA LEU A 43 9.28 -3.46 -6.73
C LEU A 43 9.90 -4.46 -7.72
N ARG A 44 10.44 -3.96 -8.83
CA ARG A 44 11.12 -4.79 -9.84
C ARG A 44 12.39 -5.46 -9.30
N LYS A 45 13.22 -4.67 -8.59
CA LYS A 45 14.47 -5.16 -7.98
C LYS A 45 14.24 -6.32 -7.02
N TYR A 46 13.17 -6.26 -6.23
CA TYR A 46 12.85 -7.29 -5.24
C TYR A 46 11.82 -8.33 -5.71
N GLY A 47 11.48 -8.35 -7.00
CA GLY A 47 10.57 -9.35 -7.58
C GLY A 47 9.13 -9.25 -7.11
N VAL A 48 8.71 -8.09 -6.61
CA VAL A 48 7.31 -7.86 -6.22
C VAL A 48 6.52 -7.36 -7.43
N SER A 49 5.45 -8.07 -7.78
CA SER A 49 4.61 -7.71 -8.91
C SER A 49 3.81 -6.44 -8.62
N SER A 50 4.12 -5.34 -9.32
CA SER A 50 3.35 -4.10 -9.23
C SER A 50 1.90 -4.29 -9.73
N TYR A 51 1.67 -5.14 -10.73
CA TYR A 51 0.33 -5.45 -11.25
C TYR A 51 -0.63 -6.00 -10.19
N ARG A 52 -0.10 -6.65 -9.15
CA ARG A 52 -0.85 -7.28 -8.05
C ARG A 52 -1.08 -6.37 -6.85
N ILE A 53 -0.78 -5.08 -6.97
CA ILE A 53 -1.08 -4.11 -5.91
C ILE A 53 -2.57 -3.80 -5.94
N ASP A 54 -3.29 -4.16 -4.88
CA ASP A 54 -4.73 -3.90 -4.75
C ASP A 54 -4.99 -2.53 -4.11
N ALA A 55 -4.16 -2.16 -3.15
CA ALA A 55 -4.27 -0.86 -2.49
C ALA A 55 -2.91 -0.29 -2.08
N VAL A 56 -2.86 1.05 -1.97
CA VAL A 56 -1.76 1.81 -1.38
C VAL A 56 -2.26 2.44 -0.09
N LEU A 57 -1.49 2.28 0.98
CA LEU A 57 -1.78 2.80 2.32
C LEU A 57 -0.74 3.87 2.65
N LEU A 58 -1.12 5.14 2.58
CA LEU A 58 -0.22 6.26 2.84
C LEU A 58 -0.26 6.62 4.32
N THR A 59 0.90 6.69 4.96
CA THR A 59 1.01 7.12 6.35
C THR A 59 0.80 8.61 6.50
N HIS A 60 1.33 9.40 5.58
CA HIS A 60 1.19 10.86 5.49
C HIS A 60 1.65 11.37 4.12
N TYR A 61 1.60 12.70 3.89
CA TYR A 61 1.81 13.28 2.56
C TYR A 61 3.14 14.02 2.39
N HIS A 62 4.20 13.65 3.13
CA HIS A 62 5.54 14.12 2.79
C HIS A 62 6.04 13.48 1.49
N GLY A 63 6.88 14.23 0.75
CA GLY A 63 7.33 13.82 -0.58
C GLY A 63 8.00 12.44 -0.62
N ASP A 64 8.82 12.14 0.38
CA ASP A 64 9.53 10.86 0.52
C ASP A 64 8.61 9.65 0.73
N HIS A 65 7.29 9.89 0.96
CA HIS A 65 6.27 8.86 1.09
C HIS A 65 5.29 8.79 -0.08
N ILE A 66 5.23 9.80 -0.96
CA ILE A 66 4.19 9.88 -2.00
C ILE A 66 4.70 10.15 -3.41
N LEU A 67 5.92 10.69 -3.59
CA LEU A 67 6.39 11.14 -4.92
C LEU A 67 6.61 9.99 -5.92
N GLY A 68 6.63 8.75 -5.48
CA GLY A 68 6.63 7.59 -6.36
C GLY A 68 5.26 7.26 -6.98
N LEU A 69 4.16 7.82 -6.45
CA LEU A 69 2.81 7.50 -6.91
C LEU A 69 2.57 7.81 -8.39
N PRO A 70 2.90 9.00 -8.93
CA PRO A 70 2.66 9.26 -10.35
C PRO A 70 3.35 8.24 -11.25
N GLY A 71 4.62 7.91 -10.98
CA GLY A 71 5.38 6.92 -11.73
C GLY A 71 4.83 5.49 -11.57
N LEU A 72 4.38 5.11 -10.37
CA LEU A 72 3.73 3.83 -10.13
C LEU A 72 2.42 3.72 -10.93
N LEU A 73 1.56 4.75 -10.90
CA LEU A 73 0.30 4.76 -11.61
C LEU A 73 0.49 4.60 -13.12
N GLN A 74 1.47 5.31 -13.71
CA GLN A 74 1.84 5.15 -15.11
C GLN A 74 2.41 3.76 -15.42
N THR A 75 3.22 3.20 -14.52
CA THR A 75 3.75 1.83 -14.66
C THR A 75 2.62 0.81 -14.70
N LEU A 76 1.61 0.95 -13.83
CA LEU A 76 0.43 0.07 -13.83
C LEU A 76 -0.39 0.21 -15.12
N ALA A 77 -0.52 1.43 -15.65
CA ALA A 77 -1.16 1.67 -16.95
C ALA A 77 -0.42 0.98 -18.08
N SER A 78 0.91 1.08 -18.12
CA SER A 78 1.77 0.42 -19.11
C SER A 78 1.72 -1.11 -19.04
N LEU A 79 1.31 -1.67 -17.91
CA LEU A 79 1.08 -3.11 -17.73
C LEU A 79 -0.35 -3.52 -18.10
N ASN A 80 -1.12 -2.65 -18.77
CA ASN A 80 -2.52 -2.87 -19.16
C ASN A 80 -3.44 -3.22 -17.98
N ARG A 81 -3.21 -2.60 -16.82
CA ARG A 81 -4.11 -2.76 -15.67
C ARG A 81 -5.49 -2.21 -16.01
N THR A 82 -6.52 -2.97 -15.68
CA THR A 82 -7.94 -2.57 -15.75
C THR A 82 -8.62 -2.61 -14.40
N ALA A 83 -8.06 -3.38 -13.45
CA ALA A 83 -8.60 -3.51 -12.11
C ALA A 83 -8.45 -2.19 -11.31
N PRO A 84 -9.44 -1.80 -10.51
CA PRO A 84 -9.38 -0.60 -9.68
C PRO A 84 -8.17 -0.61 -8.74
N LEU A 85 -7.66 0.57 -8.40
CA LEU A 85 -6.68 0.79 -7.35
C LEU A 85 -7.27 1.71 -6.29
N THR A 86 -7.18 1.32 -5.03
CA THR A 86 -7.58 2.19 -3.92
C THR A 86 -6.34 2.77 -3.23
N ILE A 87 -6.34 4.07 -2.98
CA ILE A 87 -5.30 4.77 -2.21
C ILE A 87 -5.94 5.30 -0.94
N TYR A 88 -5.47 4.82 0.20
CA TYR A 88 -5.87 5.28 1.53
C TYR A 88 -4.84 6.23 2.09
N GLY A 89 -5.29 7.28 2.80
CA GLY A 89 -4.41 8.19 3.50
C GLY A 89 -5.13 9.00 4.56
N PRO A 90 -4.42 9.75 5.42
CA PRO A 90 -5.03 10.60 6.42
C PRO A 90 -5.87 11.72 5.79
N PRO A 91 -6.69 12.45 6.56
CA PRO A 91 -7.45 13.60 6.07
C PRO A 91 -6.55 14.67 5.41
N GLY A 92 -7.12 15.44 4.45
CA GLY A 92 -6.40 16.50 3.72
C GLY A 92 -5.77 16.03 2.41
N GLN A 93 -6.26 14.93 1.85
CA GLN A 93 -5.74 14.30 0.63
C GLN A 93 -6.15 14.99 -0.68
N GLU A 94 -7.16 15.88 -0.68
CA GLU A 94 -7.85 16.34 -1.88
C GLU A 94 -6.91 17.04 -2.88
N SER A 95 -6.10 17.99 -2.40
CA SER A 95 -5.13 18.71 -3.24
C SER A 95 -3.99 17.81 -3.69
N ILE A 96 -3.53 16.90 -2.84
CA ILE A 96 -2.48 15.92 -3.13
C ILE A 96 -2.97 14.94 -4.19
N ALA A 97 -4.17 14.40 -4.01
CA ALA A 97 -4.79 13.49 -4.98
C ALA A 97 -4.92 14.16 -6.35
N ALA A 98 -5.42 15.39 -6.40
CA ALA A 98 -5.56 16.16 -7.64
C ALA A 98 -4.19 16.35 -8.34
N ALA A 99 -3.15 16.73 -7.60
CA ALA A 99 -1.80 16.91 -8.13
C ALA A 99 -1.21 15.60 -8.67
N ILE A 100 -1.31 14.51 -7.91
CA ILE A 100 -0.81 13.19 -8.32
C ILE A 100 -1.53 12.69 -9.57
N MET A 101 -2.87 12.82 -9.63
CA MET A 101 -3.66 12.41 -10.78
C MET A 101 -3.36 13.26 -12.01
N ALA A 102 -3.12 14.57 -11.84
CA ALA A 102 -2.70 15.44 -12.94
C ALA A 102 -1.33 15.03 -13.52
N LEU A 103 -0.37 14.66 -12.65
CA LEU A 103 0.95 14.18 -13.05
C LEU A 103 0.90 12.79 -13.70
N ALA A 104 0.04 11.90 -13.20
CA ALA A 104 -0.14 10.57 -13.76
C ALA A 104 -0.83 10.61 -15.14
N GLY A 105 -1.63 11.64 -15.40
CA GLY A 105 -2.40 11.75 -16.65
C GLY A 105 -3.54 10.74 -16.75
N PRO A 106 -4.12 10.55 -17.95
CA PRO A 106 -5.20 9.60 -18.16
C PRO A 106 -4.77 8.16 -17.86
N LEU A 107 -5.57 7.45 -17.05
CA LEU A 107 -5.31 6.06 -16.67
C LEU A 107 -6.42 5.14 -17.21
N PRO A 108 -6.09 3.93 -17.72
CA PRO A 108 -7.07 2.98 -18.25
C PRO A 108 -7.82 2.21 -17.14
N TYR A 109 -7.62 2.55 -15.88
CA TYR A 109 -8.25 1.93 -14.72
C TYR A 109 -8.68 3.00 -13.69
N PRO A 110 -9.72 2.73 -12.90
CA PRO A 110 -10.17 3.67 -11.87
C PRO A 110 -9.21 3.71 -10.68
N VAL A 111 -8.95 4.92 -10.18
CA VAL A 111 -8.21 5.16 -8.94
C VAL A 111 -9.14 5.84 -7.94
N ALA A 112 -9.36 5.20 -6.80
CA ALA A 112 -10.19 5.72 -5.73
C ALA A 112 -9.31 6.20 -4.57
N TRP A 113 -9.50 7.45 -4.14
CA TRP A 113 -8.88 7.99 -2.93
C TRP A 113 -9.87 7.92 -1.78
N LYS A 114 -9.42 7.39 -0.64
CA LYS A 114 -10.24 7.22 0.57
C LYS A 114 -9.51 7.71 1.80
N ILE A 115 -10.25 8.30 2.73
CA ILE A 115 -9.71 8.62 4.05
C ILE A 115 -9.48 7.30 4.80
N ALA A 116 -8.30 7.18 5.41
CA ALA A 116 -7.94 6.04 6.24
C ALA A 116 -8.63 6.17 7.61
N GLU A 117 -9.84 5.64 7.71
CA GLU A 117 -10.66 5.64 8.93
C GLU A 117 -11.37 4.30 9.10
N GLY A 118 -11.70 3.98 10.36
CA GLY A 118 -12.35 2.70 10.67
C GLY A 118 -11.51 1.49 10.28
N THR A 119 -12.17 0.36 10.12
CA THR A 119 -11.52 -0.90 9.72
C THR A 119 -12.08 -1.34 8.37
N CYS A 120 -11.19 -1.68 7.44
CA CYS A 120 -11.57 -2.20 6.12
C CYS A 120 -10.89 -3.56 5.83
N LYS A 121 -11.32 -4.20 4.75
CA LYS A 121 -10.69 -5.43 4.24
C LYS A 121 -10.06 -5.14 2.89
N GLU A 122 -8.76 -5.42 2.78
CA GLU A 122 -7.99 -5.29 1.56
C GLU A 122 -7.02 -6.47 1.41
N ALA A 123 -6.91 -7.04 0.23
CA ALA A 123 -6.00 -8.15 -0.06
C ALA A 123 -6.13 -9.35 0.91
N GLY A 124 -7.33 -9.62 1.41
CA GLY A 124 -7.57 -10.67 2.42
C GLY A 124 -7.11 -10.33 3.84
N LEU A 125 -6.62 -9.11 4.06
CA LEU A 125 -6.23 -8.59 5.37
C LEU A 125 -7.32 -7.69 5.96
N THR A 126 -7.39 -7.66 7.28
CA THR A 126 -8.09 -6.60 8.00
C THR A 126 -7.11 -5.47 8.25
N VAL A 127 -7.42 -4.28 7.72
CA VAL A 127 -6.60 -3.07 7.81
C VAL A 127 -7.28 -2.11 8.77
N THR A 128 -6.57 -1.70 9.82
CA THR A 128 -7.06 -0.74 10.81
C THR A 128 -6.06 0.39 10.95
N PRO A 129 -6.37 1.61 10.49
CA PRO A 129 -5.54 2.77 10.71
C PRO A 129 -5.60 3.22 12.17
N PHE A 130 -4.52 3.82 12.66
CA PHE A 130 -4.46 4.44 13.99
C PHE A 130 -3.62 5.72 13.93
N PRO A 131 -3.95 6.74 14.72
CA PRO A 131 -3.26 8.03 14.66
C PRO A 131 -1.82 7.92 15.18
N LEU A 132 -0.93 8.67 14.55
CA LEU A 132 0.46 8.86 14.98
C LEU A 132 0.75 10.32 15.20
N LYS A 133 1.68 10.62 16.13
CA LYS A 133 2.15 11.98 16.38
C LYS A 133 3.20 12.38 15.35
N HIS A 134 2.89 13.36 14.54
CA HIS A 134 3.78 13.93 13.53
C HIS A 134 3.46 15.41 13.32
N ARG A 135 4.25 16.13 12.50
CA ARG A 135 4.03 17.58 12.20
C ARG A 135 2.84 17.81 11.27
N VAL A 136 2.44 16.77 10.53
CA VAL A 136 1.28 16.76 9.62
C VAL A 136 0.36 15.61 10.02
N PRO A 137 -0.92 15.58 9.57
CA PRO A 137 -1.80 14.44 9.77
C PRO A 137 -1.10 13.16 9.36
N CYS A 138 -1.03 12.19 10.28
CA CYS A 138 -0.27 10.95 10.08
C CYS A 138 -0.97 9.79 10.76
N CYS A 139 -0.96 8.63 10.11
CA CYS A 139 -1.48 7.39 10.66
C CYS A 139 -0.51 6.22 10.45
N GLY A 140 -0.60 5.24 11.33
CA GLY A 140 -0.04 3.91 11.13
C GLY A 140 -1.14 2.94 10.73
N TYR A 141 -0.76 1.72 10.32
CA TYR A 141 -1.70 0.69 9.92
C TYR A 141 -1.42 -0.62 10.65
N ARG A 142 -2.45 -1.14 11.32
CA ARG A 142 -2.46 -2.52 11.80
C ARG A 142 -2.97 -3.40 10.68
N LEU A 143 -2.20 -4.40 10.29
CA LEU A 143 -2.59 -5.42 9.33
C LEU A 143 -2.80 -6.74 10.06
N HIS A 144 -3.99 -7.31 9.97
CA HIS A 144 -4.33 -8.58 10.59
C HIS A 144 -4.74 -9.59 9.52
N LEU A 145 -4.02 -10.70 9.46
CA LEU A 145 -4.36 -11.84 8.62
C LEU A 145 -5.23 -12.80 9.44
N PRO A 146 -6.55 -12.89 9.18
CA PRO A 146 -7.38 -13.87 9.85
C PRO A 146 -6.93 -15.28 9.47
N ARG A 147 -6.71 -16.11 10.46
CA ARG A 147 -6.37 -17.53 10.26
C ARG A 147 -7.47 -18.37 10.85
N ALA A 148 -7.93 -19.38 10.12
CA ALA A 148 -8.71 -20.44 10.71
C ALA A 148 -7.90 -21.06 11.87
N GLY A 149 -8.53 -21.29 13.00
CA GLY A 149 -7.91 -22.00 14.11
C GLY A 149 -7.39 -23.38 13.65
N ARG A 150 -6.35 -23.88 14.30
CA ARG A 150 -5.90 -25.25 14.03
C ARG A 150 -7.05 -26.20 14.41
N PHE A 151 -7.48 -27.03 13.46
CA PHE A 151 -8.49 -28.05 13.73
C PHE A 151 -7.92 -29.01 14.77
N ASP A 152 -8.59 -29.11 15.92
CA ASP A 152 -8.26 -30.07 17.00
C ASP A 152 -9.16 -31.28 16.86
N ALA A 153 -8.63 -32.32 16.22
CA ALA A 153 -9.35 -33.57 15.99
C ALA A 153 -9.77 -34.29 17.29
N ALA A 154 -9.00 -34.11 18.37
CA ALA A 154 -9.33 -34.69 19.67
C ALA A 154 -10.53 -34.00 20.31
N ARG A 155 -10.56 -32.66 20.24
CA ARG A 155 -11.72 -31.87 20.70
C ARG A 155 -12.96 -32.10 19.85
N ALA A 156 -12.82 -32.23 18.54
CA ALA A 156 -13.93 -32.53 17.66
C ALA A 156 -14.54 -33.91 17.94
N LYS A 157 -13.71 -34.93 18.20
CA LYS A 157 -14.18 -36.26 18.62
C LYS A 157 -14.88 -36.28 20.00
N ALA A 158 -14.45 -35.44 20.93
CA ALA A 158 -15.03 -35.32 22.24
C ALA A 158 -16.36 -34.54 22.27
N ALA A 159 -16.63 -33.77 21.23
CA ALA A 159 -17.85 -32.95 21.13
C ALA A 159 -18.99 -33.61 20.33
N GLY A 160 -18.79 -34.83 19.79
CA GLY A 160 -19.78 -35.62 19.04
C GLY A 160 -19.80 -35.31 17.57
#